data_e61878b9fbef7ca161d1ec870525eff8
#
_entry.id   e61878b9fbef7ca161d1ec870525eff8
#
_cell.length_a   1.000
_cell.length_b   1.000
_cell.length_c   1.000
_cell.angle_alpha   90.00
_cell.angle_beta   90.00
_cell.angle_gamma   90.00
#
_symmetry.space_group_name_H-M   'P 1'
#
loop_
_entity.id
_entity.type
_entity.pdbx_description
1 polymer ?
#
loop_
_entity_poly.entity_id
_entity_poly.type
_entity_poly.pdbx_seq_one_letter_code
_entity_poly.pdbx_strand_id
1 'polypeptide(L)'
;PLFDENMAVCAYSFFTQRENFLLNPLLLGTAQFDGASQITGLELIQKMGIDTLSQGKEIFVPISNISIFADIPEQCDAPHEKIVLLIDNTIPPIEMYVNRLKELKQQGYKLAIRKLAVSDFENYREVLKLMDYVLLNNRKIAIDKAKIYFGKLFPNISLCAGNIDTMEDFERLKETGGYRFYEGKFYRVPITKGQTDVAPLKGNYIDLLNIVNSPDFELTTAADIISRDTALTIDLLK
;
A
#
# COMPACT_ATOMS: atom_id res chain seq x y z
N PRO A 1 2.51 -3.00 2.75
CA PRO A 1 2.57 -2.63 4.17
C PRO A 1 3.10 -1.21 4.37
N LEU A 2 2.68 -0.58 5.47
CA LEU A 2 3.28 0.61 6.03
C LEU A 2 3.93 0.22 7.36
N PHE A 3 5.16 0.67 7.55
CA PHE A 3 6.00 0.28 8.68
C PHE A 3 6.16 1.43 9.67
N ASP A 4 6.41 1.11 10.93
CA ASP A 4 6.93 2.07 11.91
C ASP A 4 8.46 2.18 11.84
N GLU A 5 9.03 2.96 12.74
CA GLU A 5 10.49 3.13 12.86
C GLU A 5 11.26 1.85 13.24
N ASN A 6 10.57 0.84 13.79
CA ASN A 6 11.14 -0.46 14.15
C ASN A 6 10.92 -1.53 13.07
N MET A 7 10.44 -1.14 11.88
CA MET A 7 10.06 -2.02 10.79
C MET A 7 8.90 -2.98 11.13
N ALA A 8 8.11 -2.69 12.17
CA ALA A 8 6.88 -3.41 12.41
C ALA A 8 5.78 -2.93 11.46
N VAL A 9 5.01 -3.84 10.89
CA VAL A 9 3.88 -3.49 10.03
C VAL A 9 2.76 -2.91 10.89
N CYS A 10 2.38 -1.65 10.64
CA CYS A 10 1.37 -0.92 11.39
C CYS A 10 0.08 -0.63 10.62
N ALA A 11 0.15 -0.62 9.30
CA ALA A 11 -0.99 -0.44 8.41
C ALA A 11 -0.73 -1.09 7.05
N TYR A 12 -1.78 -1.17 6.23
CA TYR A 12 -1.68 -1.66 4.86
C TYR A 12 -2.24 -0.62 3.91
N SER A 13 -1.71 -0.56 2.69
CA SER A 13 -2.26 0.26 1.62
C SER A 13 -2.56 -0.62 0.41
N PHE A 14 -3.77 -0.52 -0.12
CA PHE A 14 -4.09 -1.15 -1.37
C PHE A 14 -3.52 -0.33 -2.53
N PHE A 15 -2.99 -1.04 -3.51
CA PHE A 15 -2.61 -0.46 -4.79
C PHE A 15 -3.64 -0.91 -5.82
N THR A 16 -4.37 0.03 -6.40
CA THR A 16 -5.08 -0.25 -7.63
C THR A 16 -4.05 -0.32 -8.75
N GLN A 17 -3.73 -1.53 -9.23
CA GLN A 17 -3.14 -1.66 -10.54
C GLN A 17 -4.18 -1.09 -11.52
N ARG A 18 -3.84 -0.03 -12.24
CA ARG A 18 -4.65 0.39 -13.38
C ARG A 18 -4.58 -0.76 -14.38
N GLU A 19 -5.68 -1.49 -14.51
CA GLU A 19 -5.80 -2.41 -15.64
C GLU A 19 -5.58 -1.60 -16.90
N ASN A 20 -4.69 -2.07 -17.75
CA ASN A 20 -4.44 -1.41 -19.01
C ASN A 20 -5.61 -1.76 -19.93
N PHE A 21 -6.64 -0.91 -19.95
CA PHE A 21 -7.85 -1.07 -20.76
C PHE A 21 -7.54 -1.29 -22.26
N LEU A 22 -6.37 -0.84 -22.73
CA LEU A 22 -5.92 -1.06 -24.10
C LEU A 22 -5.54 -2.53 -24.37
N LEU A 23 -5.25 -3.31 -23.34
CA LEU A 23 -4.89 -4.73 -23.46
C LEU A 23 -6.07 -5.67 -23.27
N ASN A 24 -7.21 -5.20 -22.77
CA ASN A 24 -8.40 -6.02 -22.60
C ASN A 24 -9.65 -5.33 -23.17
N PRO A 25 -9.93 -5.51 -24.50
CA PRO A 25 -11.06 -4.90 -25.16
C PRO A 25 -12.43 -5.31 -24.60
N LEU A 26 -12.52 -6.43 -23.87
CA LEU A 26 -13.76 -6.91 -23.24
C LEU A 26 -14.19 -6.02 -22.07
N LEU A 27 -13.28 -5.24 -21.51
CA LEU A 27 -13.56 -4.25 -20.45
C LEU A 27 -14.07 -2.92 -21.01
N LEU A 28 -14.10 -2.74 -22.35
CA LEU A 28 -14.67 -1.57 -23.03
C LEU A 28 -16.22 -1.62 -23.17
N GLY A 29 -16.87 -2.63 -22.60
CA GLY A 29 -18.31 -2.78 -22.61
C GLY A 29 -19.02 -1.86 -21.60
N THR A 30 -20.35 -1.84 -21.67
CA THR A 30 -21.29 -1.02 -20.88
C THR A 30 -21.12 -1.08 -19.36
N ALA A 31 -20.40 -2.07 -18.83
CA ALA A 31 -20.05 -2.21 -17.42
C ALA A 31 -19.08 -1.12 -16.87
N GLN A 32 -18.49 -0.28 -17.71
CA GLN A 32 -17.55 0.75 -17.28
C GLN A 32 -18.21 1.85 -16.43
N PHE A 33 -19.48 2.13 -16.61
CA PHE A 33 -20.18 3.17 -15.85
C PHE A 33 -20.67 2.65 -14.50
N ASP A 34 -21.13 1.41 -14.42
CA ASP A 34 -21.59 0.81 -13.15
C ASP A 34 -20.40 0.49 -12.22
N GLY A 35 -19.23 0.18 -12.77
CA GLY A 35 -18.01 -0.08 -11.99
C GLY A 35 -17.26 1.17 -11.49
N ALA A 36 -17.55 2.37 -12.03
CA ALA A 36 -16.84 3.60 -11.65
C ALA A 36 -17.13 4.05 -10.20
N SER A 37 -18.27 3.65 -9.66
CA SER A 37 -18.69 3.91 -8.27
C SER A 37 -18.19 2.86 -7.30
N GLN A 38 -17.81 1.66 -7.76
CA GLN A 38 -17.28 0.61 -6.91
C GLN A 38 -15.83 0.88 -6.54
N ILE A 39 -15.53 0.67 -5.24
CA ILE A 39 -14.20 0.84 -4.70
C ILE A 39 -13.62 -0.56 -4.43
N THR A 40 -12.75 -1.02 -5.33
CA THR A 40 -12.17 -2.37 -5.28
C THR A 40 -11.58 -2.73 -3.91
N GLY A 41 -10.97 -1.76 -3.23
CA GLY A 41 -10.42 -1.98 -1.90
C GLY A 41 -11.51 -2.30 -0.86
N LEU A 42 -12.66 -1.64 -0.91
CA LEU A 42 -13.79 -1.91 -0.01
C LEU A 42 -14.44 -3.26 -0.34
N GLU A 43 -14.58 -3.59 -1.62
CA GLU A 43 -15.08 -4.88 -2.06
C GLU A 43 -14.20 -6.04 -1.53
N LEU A 44 -12.88 -5.88 -1.56
CA LEU A 44 -11.95 -6.86 -1.01
C LEU A 44 -12.11 -7.00 0.50
N ILE A 45 -12.26 -5.89 1.23
CA ILE A 45 -12.48 -5.90 2.67
C ILE A 45 -13.82 -6.60 2.99
N GLN A 46 -14.88 -6.32 2.24
CA GLN A 46 -16.18 -6.94 2.42
C GLN A 46 -16.14 -8.46 2.18
N LYS A 47 -15.41 -8.92 1.16
CA LYS A 47 -15.32 -10.35 0.81
C LYS A 47 -14.43 -11.15 1.76
N MET A 48 -13.32 -10.59 2.21
CA MET A 48 -12.30 -11.30 2.96
C MET A 48 -12.31 -11.02 4.46
N GLY A 49 -12.95 -9.92 4.88
CA GLY A 49 -12.91 -9.40 6.23
C GLY A 49 -11.66 -8.58 6.53
N ILE A 50 -11.83 -7.48 7.27
CA ILE A 50 -10.73 -6.55 7.58
C ILE A 50 -9.66 -7.22 8.47
N ASP A 51 -10.06 -8.08 9.39
CA ASP A 51 -9.12 -8.77 10.29
C ASP A 51 -8.24 -9.77 9.53
N THR A 52 -8.80 -10.47 8.55
CA THR A 52 -8.03 -11.38 7.68
C THR A 52 -6.99 -10.61 6.86
N LEU A 53 -7.35 -9.45 6.33
CA LEU A 53 -6.48 -8.65 5.46
C LEU A 53 -5.43 -7.86 6.24
N SER A 54 -5.75 -7.39 7.44
CA SER A 54 -4.90 -6.44 8.15
C SER A 54 -4.54 -6.83 9.57
N GLN A 55 -5.06 -7.94 10.09
CA GLN A 55 -4.90 -8.32 11.50
C GLN A 55 -5.36 -7.21 12.45
N GLY A 56 -6.48 -6.55 12.14
CA GLY A 56 -7.06 -5.47 12.90
C GLY A 56 -6.36 -4.10 12.76
N LYS A 57 -5.39 -3.98 11.84
CA LYS A 57 -4.70 -2.71 11.53
C LYS A 57 -5.50 -1.88 10.52
N GLU A 58 -5.13 -0.61 10.40
CA GLU A 58 -5.72 0.29 9.41
C GLU A 58 -5.39 -0.13 7.97
N ILE A 59 -6.37 0.05 7.07
CA ILE A 59 -6.19 -0.17 5.64
C ILE A 59 -6.43 1.14 4.88
N PHE A 60 -5.44 1.55 4.11
CA PHE A 60 -5.52 2.70 3.20
C PHE A 60 -6.14 2.25 1.88
N VAL A 61 -7.34 2.74 1.59
CA VAL A 61 -8.13 2.39 0.41
C VAL A 61 -8.14 3.56 -0.56
N PRO A 62 -7.51 3.42 -1.74
CA PRO A 62 -7.55 4.47 -2.76
C PRO A 62 -8.96 4.72 -3.28
N ILE A 63 -9.35 6.00 -3.31
CA ILE A 63 -10.59 6.46 -3.93
C ILE A 63 -10.29 7.50 -5.00
N SER A 64 -11.13 7.53 -6.04
CA SER A 64 -11.01 8.45 -7.17
C SER A 64 -11.93 9.66 -7.00
N ASN A 65 -11.75 10.64 -7.88
CA ASN A 65 -12.64 11.80 -8.00
C ASN A 65 -14.09 11.43 -8.38
N ILE A 66 -14.34 10.22 -8.87
CA ILE A 66 -15.68 9.70 -9.16
C ILE A 66 -16.21 8.90 -7.98
N SER A 67 -15.45 7.88 -7.53
CA SER A 67 -15.89 6.97 -6.48
C SER A 67 -16.06 7.63 -5.11
N ILE A 68 -15.49 8.80 -4.88
CA ILE A 68 -15.70 9.58 -3.66
C ILE A 68 -17.17 9.94 -3.41
N PHE A 69 -17.98 10.05 -4.48
CA PHE A 69 -19.41 10.34 -4.39
C PHE A 69 -20.29 9.10 -4.31
N ALA A 70 -19.72 7.91 -4.36
CA ALA A 70 -20.43 6.67 -4.14
C ALA A 70 -20.95 6.56 -2.70
N ASP A 71 -21.93 5.70 -2.47
CA ASP A 71 -22.31 5.32 -1.12
C ASP A 71 -21.26 4.37 -0.54
N ILE A 72 -20.25 4.96 0.12
CA ILE A 72 -19.12 4.23 0.66
C ILE A 72 -19.53 3.31 1.82
N PRO A 73 -20.41 3.74 2.76
CA PRO A 73 -20.89 2.88 3.83
C PRO A 73 -21.61 1.62 3.35
N GLU A 74 -22.36 1.68 2.25
CA GLU A 74 -23.06 0.51 1.69
C GLU A 74 -22.13 -0.51 1.03
N GLN A 75 -20.88 -0.13 0.71
CA GLN A 75 -19.94 -1.03 0.05
C GLN A 75 -19.18 -1.95 1.01
N CYS A 76 -19.16 -1.64 2.30
CA CYS A 76 -18.39 -2.42 3.26
C CYS A 76 -18.87 -2.20 4.69
N ASP A 77 -19.16 -3.30 5.40
CA ASP A 77 -19.63 -3.31 6.80
C ASP A 77 -18.49 -3.23 7.83
N ALA A 78 -17.24 -3.12 7.38
CA ALA A 78 -16.09 -3.05 8.28
C ALA A 78 -16.10 -1.75 9.11
N PRO A 79 -15.52 -1.75 10.33
CA PRO A 79 -15.44 -0.56 11.17
C PRO A 79 -14.77 0.61 10.43
N HIS A 80 -15.47 1.73 10.28
CA HIS A 80 -15.03 2.88 9.50
C HIS A 80 -13.70 3.47 10.02
N GLU A 81 -13.47 3.43 11.34
CA GLU A 81 -12.23 3.90 11.97
C GLU A 81 -10.98 3.09 11.60
N LYS A 82 -11.18 1.90 11.01
CA LYS A 82 -10.09 1.06 10.47
C LYS A 82 -9.82 1.32 9.00
N ILE A 83 -10.69 2.07 8.33
CA ILE A 83 -10.57 2.38 6.91
C ILE A 83 -10.05 3.81 6.76
N VAL A 84 -8.93 3.95 6.06
CA VAL A 84 -8.35 5.24 5.69
C VAL A 84 -8.61 5.46 4.20
N LEU A 85 -9.49 6.40 3.86
CA LEU A 85 -9.78 6.74 2.48
C LEU A 85 -8.61 7.57 1.92
N LEU A 86 -7.89 7.01 0.94
CA LEU A 86 -6.69 7.59 0.37
C LEU A 86 -6.99 8.30 -0.93
N ILE A 87 -6.98 9.64 -0.89
CA ILE A 87 -7.15 10.51 -2.05
C ILE A 87 -5.80 10.91 -2.67
N ASP A 88 -5.85 11.48 -3.85
CA ASP A 88 -4.70 12.10 -4.48
C ASP A 88 -5.05 13.42 -5.19
N ASN A 89 -4.08 14.02 -5.86
CA ASN A 89 -4.22 15.31 -6.54
C ASN A 89 -5.21 15.31 -7.73
N THR A 90 -5.85 14.20 -8.06
CA THR A 90 -6.97 14.15 -9.04
C THR A 90 -8.28 14.64 -8.43
N ILE A 91 -8.36 14.74 -7.10
CA ILE A 91 -9.49 15.33 -6.39
C ILE A 91 -9.21 16.81 -6.19
N PRO A 92 -9.89 17.72 -6.92
CA PRO A 92 -9.60 19.15 -6.83
C PRO A 92 -10.09 19.72 -5.50
N PRO A 93 -9.40 20.77 -4.96
CA PRO A 93 -9.74 21.38 -3.68
C PRO A 93 -10.90 22.39 -3.80
N ILE A 94 -11.99 21.99 -4.46
CA ILE A 94 -13.20 22.81 -4.62
C ILE A 94 -14.27 22.42 -3.61
N GLU A 95 -15.20 23.32 -3.34
CA GLU A 95 -16.19 23.23 -2.27
C GLU A 95 -16.97 21.88 -2.26
N MET A 96 -17.38 21.41 -3.43
CA MET A 96 -18.10 20.15 -3.56
C MET A 96 -17.33 18.97 -2.97
N TYR A 97 -16.04 18.84 -3.30
CA TYR A 97 -15.20 17.74 -2.77
C TYR A 97 -14.85 17.97 -1.29
N VAL A 98 -14.59 19.21 -0.90
CA VAL A 98 -14.32 19.55 0.52
C VAL A 98 -15.52 19.16 1.40
N ASN A 99 -16.74 19.46 0.95
CA ASN A 99 -17.95 19.10 1.68
C ASN A 99 -18.12 17.59 1.76
N ARG A 100 -17.89 16.86 0.65
CA ARG A 100 -17.94 15.41 0.66
C ARG A 100 -16.90 14.77 1.59
N LEU A 101 -15.69 15.28 1.63
CA LEU A 101 -14.66 14.83 2.57
C LEU A 101 -15.07 15.08 4.04
N LYS A 102 -15.74 16.20 4.34
CA LYS A 102 -16.29 16.46 5.68
C LYS A 102 -17.34 15.42 6.07
N GLU A 103 -18.25 15.08 5.15
CA GLU A 103 -19.28 14.05 5.38
C GLU A 103 -18.64 12.70 5.68
N LEU A 104 -17.67 12.27 4.89
CA LEU A 104 -16.96 11.01 5.11
C LEU A 104 -16.25 10.98 6.47
N LYS A 105 -15.66 12.09 6.87
CA LYS A 105 -15.05 12.21 8.20
C LYS A 105 -16.08 12.14 9.33
N GLN A 106 -17.25 12.73 9.14
CA GLN A 106 -18.37 12.63 10.10
C GLN A 106 -18.92 11.20 10.21
N GLN A 107 -18.83 10.43 9.13
CA GLN A 107 -19.18 9.00 9.12
C GLN A 107 -18.14 8.11 9.79
N GLY A 108 -17.03 8.66 10.31
CA GLY A 108 -16.01 7.94 11.06
C GLY A 108 -14.81 7.46 10.26
N TYR A 109 -14.75 7.74 8.95
CA TYR A 109 -13.58 7.40 8.14
C TYR A 109 -12.39 8.30 8.47
N LYS A 110 -11.19 7.72 8.39
CA LYS A 110 -9.96 8.49 8.34
C LYS A 110 -9.64 8.88 6.90
N LEU A 111 -8.99 10.02 6.73
CA LEU A 111 -8.65 10.58 5.44
C LEU A 111 -7.13 10.68 5.28
N ALA A 112 -6.64 10.29 4.12
CA ALA A 112 -5.24 10.44 3.75
C ALA A 112 -5.09 11.04 2.36
N ILE A 113 -4.03 11.81 2.14
CA ILE A 113 -3.73 12.36 0.82
C ILE A 113 -2.29 12.03 0.39
N ARG A 114 -2.11 11.76 -0.91
CA ARG A 114 -0.82 11.49 -1.53
C ARG A 114 -0.63 12.29 -2.82
N LYS A 115 0.57 12.25 -3.38
CA LYS A 115 0.94 12.86 -4.68
C LYS A 115 0.77 14.39 -4.75
N LEU A 116 0.70 15.10 -3.63
CA LEU A 116 0.75 16.56 -3.66
C LEU A 116 2.17 17.04 -3.93
N ALA A 117 2.30 18.01 -4.85
CA ALA A 117 3.53 18.78 -5.00
C ALA A 117 3.56 19.89 -3.94
N VAL A 118 4.76 20.37 -3.61
CA VAL A 118 4.92 21.48 -2.65
C VAL A 118 4.17 22.74 -3.10
N SER A 119 4.12 22.99 -4.42
CA SER A 119 3.36 24.10 -5.02
C SER A 119 1.86 24.05 -4.72
N ASP A 120 1.33 22.87 -4.44
CA ASP A 120 -0.10 22.68 -4.30
C ASP A 120 -0.57 22.79 -2.84
N PHE A 121 0.35 22.80 -1.87
CA PHE A 121 0.00 22.78 -0.45
C PHE A 121 -0.94 23.92 -0.03
N GLU A 122 -0.70 25.13 -0.49
CA GLU A 122 -1.56 26.27 -0.16
C GLU A 122 -2.93 26.17 -0.81
N ASN A 123 -2.99 25.71 -2.06
CA ASN A 123 -4.26 25.50 -2.76
C ASN A 123 -5.11 24.41 -2.10
N TYR A 124 -4.46 23.35 -1.55
CA TYR A 124 -5.12 22.26 -0.84
C TYR A 124 -5.34 22.50 0.65
N ARG A 125 -5.14 23.72 1.13
CA ARG A 125 -5.19 24.04 2.57
C ARG A 125 -6.48 23.57 3.25
N GLU A 126 -7.64 23.78 2.63
CA GLU A 126 -8.94 23.36 3.20
C GLU A 126 -9.10 21.83 3.20
N VAL A 127 -8.59 21.15 2.18
CA VAL A 127 -8.53 19.68 2.15
C VAL A 127 -7.58 19.19 3.23
N LEU A 128 -6.38 19.75 3.34
CA LEU A 128 -5.37 19.34 4.31
C LEU A 128 -5.88 19.45 5.77
N LYS A 129 -6.72 20.41 6.10
CA LYS A 129 -7.34 20.52 7.43
C LYS A 129 -8.19 19.30 7.83
N LEU A 130 -8.65 18.54 6.84
CA LEU A 130 -9.50 17.36 7.04
C LEU A 130 -8.68 16.06 7.13
N MET A 131 -7.41 16.07 6.74
CA MET A 131 -6.58 14.88 6.65
C MET A 131 -6.08 14.41 8.01
N ASP A 132 -6.07 13.09 8.19
CA ASP A 132 -5.40 12.41 9.31
C ASP A 132 -3.96 12.06 8.93
N TYR A 133 -3.73 11.79 7.63
CA TYR A 133 -2.42 11.41 7.10
C TYR A 133 -2.07 12.15 5.81
N VAL A 134 -0.79 12.47 5.66
CA VAL A 134 -0.21 12.95 4.40
C VAL A 134 0.97 12.05 4.03
N LEU A 135 0.92 11.44 2.85
CA LEU A 135 1.98 10.61 2.29
C LEU A 135 2.90 11.47 1.43
N LEU A 136 4.07 11.76 1.94
CA LEU A 136 5.11 12.56 1.29
C LEU A 136 6.00 11.68 0.42
N ASN A 137 6.19 12.05 -0.84
CA ASN A 137 7.01 11.28 -1.76
C ASN A 137 8.49 11.67 -1.64
N ASN A 138 9.31 10.81 -1.02
CA ASN A 138 10.75 11.04 -0.78
C ASN A 138 11.56 11.29 -2.08
N ARG A 139 11.11 10.76 -3.23
CA ARG A 139 11.79 10.98 -4.51
C ARG A 139 11.50 12.33 -5.16
N LYS A 140 10.36 12.94 -4.82
CA LYS A 140 9.83 14.12 -5.55
C LYS A 140 9.91 15.41 -4.77
N ILE A 141 9.96 15.34 -3.45
CA ILE A 141 9.99 16.52 -2.59
C ILE A 141 11.04 16.37 -1.50
N ALA A 142 11.58 17.51 -1.05
CA ALA A 142 12.41 17.57 0.14
C ALA A 142 11.50 17.40 1.37
N ILE A 143 11.26 16.13 1.78
CA ILE A 143 10.25 15.80 2.78
C ILE A 143 10.57 16.37 4.15
N ASP A 144 11.85 16.64 4.45
CA ASP A 144 12.25 17.30 5.69
C ASP A 144 11.79 18.76 5.73
N LYS A 145 11.79 19.48 4.59
CA LYS A 145 11.23 20.82 4.48
C LYS A 145 9.70 20.80 4.56
N ALA A 146 9.08 19.82 3.90
CA ALA A 146 7.63 19.60 3.99
C ALA A 146 7.21 19.31 5.44
N LYS A 147 7.99 18.51 6.18
CA LYS A 147 7.74 18.26 7.61
C LYS A 147 7.67 19.53 8.44
N ILE A 148 8.55 20.50 8.19
CA ILE A 148 8.53 21.80 8.89
C ILE A 148 7.23 22.55 8.57
N TYR A 149 6.80 22.56 7.31
CA TYR A 149 5.54 23.18 6.89
C TYR A 149 4.34 22.57 7.62
N PHE A 150 4.21 21.24 7.58
CA PHE A 150 3.10 20.53 8.23
C PHE A 150 3.14 20.68 9.74
N GLY A 151 4.29 20.56 10.37
CA GLY A 151 4.43 20.74 11.83
C GLY A 151 4.01 22.11 12.34
N LYS A 152 4.17 23.17 11.52
CA LYS A 152 3.74 24.52 11.89
C LYS A 152 2.26 24.79 11.63
N LEU A 153 1.72 24.32 10.50
CA LEU A 153 0.38 24.69 10.05
C LEU A 153 -0.68 23.61 10.32
N PHE A 154 -0.26 22.35 10.42
CA PHE A 154 -1.15 21.19 10.55
C PHE A 154 -0.61 20.18 11.58
N PRO A 155 -0.45 20.57 12.85
CA PRO A 155 0.21 19.73 13.87
C PRO A 155 -0.52 18.40 14.16
N ASN A 156 -1.80 18.31 13.81
CA ASN A 156 -2.61 17.11 14.03
C ASN A 156 -2.49 16.08 12.90
N ILE A 157 -1.84 16.43 11.78
CA ILE A 157 -1.66 15.50 10.67
C ILE A 157 -0.46 14.58 10.94
N SER A 158 -0.68 13.29 10.80
CA SER A 158 0.40 12.31 10.81
C SER A 158 1.08 12.24 9.44
N LEU A 159 2.39 12.45 9.39
CA LEU A 159 3.16 12.36 8.16
C LEU A 159 3.62 10.93 7.91
N CYS A 160 3.56 10.52 6.65
CA CYS A 160 4.08 9.24 6.18
C CYS A 160 5.17 9.50 5.14
N ALA A 161 6.33 8.89 5.32
CA ALA A 161 7.40 8.94 4.33
C ALA A 161 7.17 7.83 3.29
N GLY A 162 6.88 8.21 2.06
CA GLY A 162 6.57 7.29 0.97
C GLY A 162 7.65 7.22 -0.10
N ASN A 163 7.63 6.13 -0.89
CA ASN A 163 8.58 5.84 -1.94
C ASN A 163 10.04 5.74 -1.46
N ILE A 164 10.23 5.04 -0.35
CA ILE A 164 11.55 4.72 0.20
C ILE A 164 12.05 3.46 -0.52
N ASP A 165 13.19 3.55 -1.21
CA ASP A 165 13.69 2.45 -2.01
C ASP A 165 14.79 1.64 -1.33
N THR A 166 15.59 2.28 -0.47
CA THR A 166 16.77 1.70 0.15
C THR A 166 16.70 1.75 1.67
N MET A 167 17.40 0.83 2.32
CA MET A 167 17.56 0.85 3.79
C MET A 167 18.28 2.11 4.25
N GLU A 168 19.22 2.63 3.47
CA GLU A 168 19.93 3.88 3.78
C GLU A 168 18.95 5.06 3.86
N ASP A 169 18.05 5.19 2.88
CA ASP A 169 17.00 6.19 2.93
C ASP A 169 16.07 6.02 4.13
N PHE A 170 15.70 4.78 4.45
CA PHE A 170 14.89 4.50 5.62
C PHE A 170 15.57 4.92 6.93
N GLU A 171 16.82 4.53 7.14
CA GLU A 171 17.56 4.89 8.36
C GLU A 171 17.74 6.42 8.45
N ARG A 172 18.09 7.09 7.37
CA ARG A 172 18.17 8.56 7.31
C ARG A 172 16.87 9.24 7.72
N LEU A 173 15.73 8.76 7.19
CA LEU A 173 14.41 9.32 7.49
C LEU A 173 13.97 9.01 8.93
N LYS A 174 14.33 7.85 9.44
CA LYS A 174 14.11 7.45 10.83
C LYS A 174 14.90 8.34 11.79
N GLU A 175 16.18 8.59 11.52
CA GLU A 175 17.01 9.51 12.31
C GLU A 175 16.45 10.93 12.33
N THR A 176 15.94 11.41 11.20
CA THR A 176 15.28 12.70 11.10
C THR A 176 13.98 12.74 11.92
N GLY A 177 13.29 11.61 12.05
CA GLY A 177 12.09 11.42 12.86
C GLY A 177 10.87 12.20 12.37
N GLY A 178 9.76 12.06 13.09
CA GLY A 178 8.52 12.81 12.85
C GLY A 178 7.62 12.24 11.75
N TYR A 179 7.85 11.00 11.34
CA TYR A 179 6.98 10.25 10.45
C TYR A 179 6.27 9.15 11.23
N ARG A 180 4.97 9.03 11.01
CA ARG A 180 4.16 7.96 11.62
C ARG A 180 4.37 6.63 10.93
N PHE A 181 4.48 6.66 9.59
CA PHE A 181 4.65 5.47 8.77
C PHE A 181 5.72 5.68 7.70
N TYR A 182 6.33 4.57 7.31
CA TYR A 182 7.31 4.45 6.23
C TYR A 182 6.78 3.48 5.19
N GLU A 183 6.74 3.89 3.91
CA GLU A 183 6.21 3.11 2.80
C GLU A 183 7.22 3.07 1.67
N GLY A 184 7.48 1.88 1.14
CA GLY A 184 8.41 1.73 0.03
C GLY A 184 8.86 0.30 -0.20
N LYS A 185 9.95 0.15 -0.94
CA LYS A 185 10.53 -1.15 -1.29
C LYS A 185 11.77 -1.50 -0.47
N PHE A 186 12.20 -0.65 0.44
CA PHE A 186 13.42 -0.78 1.23
C PHE A 186 13.54 -2.11 1.96
N TYR A 187 12.43 -2.71 2.40
CA TYR A 187 12.41 -4.00 3.08
C TYR A 187 12.61 -5.20 2.15
N ARG A 188 12.52 -5.01 0.82
CA ARG A 188 12.71 -6.07 -0.17
C ARG A 188 14.16 -6.27 -0.58
N VAL A 189 15.04 -5.37 -0.19
CA VAL A 189 16.47 -5.52 -0.46
C VAL A 189 16.97 -6.64 0.44
N PRO A 190 17.50 -7.75 -0.09
CA PRO A 190 18.12 -8.76 0.72
C PRO A 190 19.23 -8.06 1.51
N ILE A 191 19.15 -8.09 2.84
CA ILE A 191 20.29 -7.72 3.65
C ILE A 191 21.30 -8.83 3.36
N THR A 192 22.26 -8.55 2.50
CA THR A 192 23.47 -9.35 2.36
C THR A 192 24.29 -9.18 3.63
N LYS A 193 23.77 -9.65 4.76
CA LYS A 193 24.56 -10.02 5.92
C LYS A 193 25.34 -11.23 5.47
N GLY A 194 26.60 -11.00 5.15
CA GLY A 194 27.65 -11.94 4.85
C GLY A 194 27.14 -13.28 4.33
N GLN A 195 27.52 -13.62 3.12
CA GLN A 195 27.21 -14.90 2.46
C GLN A 195 26.95 -16.03 3.44
N THR A 196 25.69 -16.27 3.74
CA THR A 196 25.17 -17.59 3.99
C THR A 196 24.34 -17.92 2.77
N ASP A 197 25.00 -18.14 1.65
CA ASP A 197 24.50 -19.05 0.66
C ASP A 197 24.38 -20.39 1.39
N VAL A 198 23.22 -20.65 1.95
CA VAL A 198 22.86 -22.00 2.35
C VAL A 198 22.72 -22.74 1.02
N ALA A 199 23.82 -23.29 0.56
CA ALA A 199 23.79 -24.10 -0.65
C ALA A 199 22.78 -25.24 -0.41
N PRO A 200 21.84 -25.48 -1.34
CA PRO A 200 20.94 -26.64 -1.25
C PRO A 200 21.76 -27.90 -0.99
N LEU A 201 21.26 -28.78 -0.15
CA LEU A 201 21.91 -30.07 0.05
C LEU A 201 22.05 -30.72 -1.33
N LYS A 202 23.27 -31.02 -1.76
CA LYS A 202 23.56 -31.55 -3.10
C LYS A 202 22.66 -32.76 -3.46
N GLY A 203 22.31 -33.58 -2.47
CA GLY A 203 21.37 -34.68 -2.63
C GLY A 203 19.98 -34.20 -3.06
N ASN A 204 19.39 -33.24 -2.35
CA ASN A 204 18.05 -32.75 -2.64
C ASN A 204 17.98 -32.07 -4.02
N TYR A 205 19.05 -31.39 -4.42
CA TYR A 205 19.13 -30.77 -5.74
C TYR A 205 19.19 -31.82 -6.87
N ILE A 206 19.96 -32.88 -6.69
CA ILE A 206 20.03 -33.99 -7.65
C ILE A 206 18.69 -34.74 -7.70
N ASP A 207 18.06 -34.98 -6.57
CA ASP A 207 16.77 -35.67 -6.50
C ASP A 207 15.69 -34.82 -7.20
N LEU A 208 15.68 -33.53 -6.99
CA LEU A 208 14.76 -32.61 -7.68
C LEU A 208 14.98 -32.63 -9.21
N LEU A 209 16.25 -32.59 -9.66
CA LEU A 209 16.57 -32.71 -11.10
C LEU A 209 16.11 -34.04 -11.70
N ASN A 210 16.30 -35.14 -10.98
CA ASN A 210 15.87 -36.46 -11.44
C ASN A 210 14.35 -36.55 -11.56
N ILE A 211 13.61 -36.02 -10.60
CA ILE A 211 12.15 -36.03 -10.61
C ILE A 211 11.61 -35.12 -11.72
N VAL A 212 12.13 -33.91 -11.88
CA VAL A 212 11.67 -32.97 -12.93
C VAL A 212 11.92 -33.54 -14.34
N ASN A 213 12.98 -34.31 -14.52
CA ASN A 213 13.30 -34.95 -15.79
C ASN A 213 12.69 -36.36 -15.97
N SER A 214 11.92 -36.84 -14.99
CA SER A 214 11.23 -38.13 -15.08
C SER A 214 10.03 -38.04 -16.03
N PRO A 215 9.76 -39.11 -16.85
CA PRO A 215 8.53 -39.19 -17.64
C PRO A 215 7.26 -39.18 -16.79
N ASP A 216 7.34 -39.62 -15.53
CA ASP A 216 6.24 -39.70 -14.57
C ASP A 216 6.35 -38.54 -13.52
N PHE A 217 6.59 -37.32 -13.99
CA PHE A 217 6.74 -36.14 -13.12
C PHE A 217 5.48 -35.87 -12.31
N GLU A 218 5.60 -35.88 -10.98
CA GLU A 218 4.56 -35.48 -10.04
C GLU A 218 4.97 -34.23 -9.27
N LEU A 219 4.17 -33.17 -9.38
CA LEU A 219 4.36 -31.91 -8.68
C LEU A 219 4.43 -32.04 -7.15
N THR A 220 3.67 -32.98 -6.60
CA THR A 220 3.65 -33.27 -5.16
C THR A 220 4.99 -33.78 -4.65
N THR A 221 5.65 -34.65 -5.40
CA THR A 221 6.97 -35.21 -5.04
C THR A 221 8.06 -34.14 -5.12
N ALA A 222 8.00 -33.24 -6.12
CA ALA A 222 8.91 -32.08 -6.21
C ALA A 222 8.69 -31.10 -5.05
N ALA A 223 7.44 -30.80 -4.71
CA ALA A 223 7.08 -29.93 -3.59
C ALA A 223 7.58 -30.48 -2.24
N ASP A 224 7.52 -31.78 -2.04
CA ASP A 224 8.03 -32.45 -0.84
C ASP A 224 9.55 -32.30 -0.67
N ILE A 225 10.32 -32.41 -1.76
CA ILE A 225 11.77 -32.19 -1.71
C ILE A 225 12.08 -30.73 -1.41
N ILE A 226 11.40 -29.78 -2.08
CA ILE A 226 11.59 -28.35 -1.87
C ILE A 226 11.27 -27.96 -0.43
N SER A 227 10.19 -28.50 0.15
CA SER A 227 9.76 -28.16 1.51
C SER A 227 10.73 -28.63 2.59
N ARG A 228 11.53 -29.67 2.32
CA ARG A 228 12.55 -30.20 3.24
C ARG A 228 13.88 -29.43 3.19
N ASP A 229 14.05 -28.57 2.19
CA ASP A 229 15.29 -27.82 1.98
C ASP A 229 14.99 -26.30 1.98
N THR A 230 15.40 -25.63 3.05
CA THR A 230 15.15 -24.19 3.23
C THR A 230 15.80 -23.36 2.11
N ALA A 231 16.94 -23.81 1.57
CA ALA A 231 17.62 -23.09 0.49
C ALA A 231 16.83 -23.19 -0.81
N LEU A 232 16.33 -24.38 -1.16
CA LEU A 232 15.47 -24.57 -2.33
C LEU A 232 14.14 -23.81 -2.20
N THR A 233 13.56 -23.77 -1.00
CA THR A 233 12.34 -22.99 -0.73
C THR A 233 12.58 -21.49 -0.93
N ILE A 234 13.69 -20.96 -0.43
CA ILE A 234 14.05 -19.54 -0.57
C ILE A 234 14.32 -19.19 -2.04
N ASP A 235 14.99 -20.07 -2.79
CA ASP A 235 15.31 -19.81 -4.19
C ASP A 235 14.07 -19.84 -5.09
N LEU A 236 13.08 -20.68 -4.77
CA LEU A 236 11.80 -20.71 -5.48
C LEU A 236 10.95 -19.45 -5.24
N LEU A 237 11.11 -18.78 -4.08
CA LEU A 237 10.32 -17.62 -3.68
C LEU A 237 10.96 -16.28 -4.10
N LYS A 238 12.13 -16.30 -4.72
CA LYS A 238 12.83 -15.12 -5.28
C LYS A 238 12.32 -14.76 -6.65
#